data_63a84aeb6efafef6ff4728a33e848acd
#
_entry.id   63a84aeb6efafef6ff4728a33e848acd
#
_cell.length_a   1.000
_cell.length_b   1.000
_cell.length_c   1.000
_cell.angle_alpha   90.00
_cell.angle_beta   90.00
_cell.angle_gamma   90.00
#
_symmetry.space_group_name_H-M   'P 1'
#
loop_
_entity.id
_entity.type
_entity.pdbx_description
1 polymer ?
#
loop_
_entity_poly.entity_id
_entity_poly.type
_entity_poly.pdbx_seq_one_letter_code
_entity_poly.pdbx_strand_id
1 'polypeptide(L)'
;MAHVQDKYVCTRERSGCIQTLRDWCIAQPHLNSRLDDGFLLRFLRVGKFIQLRAQELIDNYWSARSADPQWFTMDPQESKMQELLDLGIFVGLKGRDSIGRRIYTTNYGQYDPDTCSVDDIMKFSIMIMEHMTSDEYMQIHGCVVIEDAAGLGMKHVKVWTKDVMSKMMKVFQDGYPMRLKEIHYINLGPVFNTIFELFKYFMKEKMRNRIKLHWNDDSLQKMVSKKILPTEYGGEAGPIREHIKAFKEEIVAAREEILYNQQARFNVDESKRIKVEKEDEGWGLMGAYRRLNIE
;
A
#
# COMPACT_ATOMS: atom_id res chain seq x y z
N MET A 1 -12.80 21.61 5.59
CA MET A 1 -12.88 20.13 5.62
C MET A 1 -13.08 19.71 7.06
N ALA A 2 -14.09 18.88 7.35
CA ALA A 2 -14.26 18.35 8.72
C ALA A 2 -13.07 17.43 9.01
N HIS A 3 -12.32 17.71 10.08
CA HIS A 3 -11.23 16.85 10.51
C HIS A 3 -11.78 15.49 10.92
N VAL A 4 -11.30 14.45 10.25
CA VAL A 4 -11.66 13.07 10.58
C VAL A 4 -11.00 12.73 11.93
N GLN A 5 -11.81 12.33 12.91
CA GLN A 5 -11.31 12.03 14.24
C GLN A 5 -10.51 10.72 14.26
N ASP A 6 -9.33 10.76 14.85
CA ASP A 6 -8.51 9.57 15.05
C ASP A 6 -9.16 8.58 16.02
N LYS A 7 -9.19 7.30 15.65
CA LYS A 7 -9.89 6.26 16.38
C LYS A 7 -9.20 5.83 17.69
N TYR A 8 -7.88 6.00 17.78
CA TYR A 8 -7.04 5.37 18.81
C TYR A 8 -6.35 6.37 19.74
N VAL A 9 -6.49 7.66 19.48
CA VAL A 9 -5.89 8.72 20.30
C VAL A 9 -6.76 9.97 20.26
N CYS A 10 -6.86 10.69 21.36
CA CYS A 10 -7.54 11.98 21.32
C CYS A 10 -6.65 13.04 20.65
N THR A 11 -7.28 14.07 20.12
CA THR A 11 -6.57 15.16 19.41
C THR A 11 -5.50 15.83 20.28
N ARG A 12 -5.71 15.88 21.60
CA ARG A 12 -4.78 16.50 22.56
C ARG A 12 -3.48 15.69 22.73
N GLU A 13 -3.54 14.37 22.62
CA GLU A 13 -2.38 13.47 22.78
C GLU A 13 -1.63 13.24 21.46
N ARG A 14 -2.30 13.51 20.34
CA ARG A 14 -1.77 13.27 18.98
C ARG A 14 -0.44 13.99 18.74
N SER A 15 -0.32 15.25 19.12
CA SER A 15 0.90 16.05 18.95
C SER A 15 2.09 15.47 19.73
N GLY A 16 1.84 14.98 20.94
CA GLY A 16 2.86 14.30 21.74
C GLY A 16 3.35 13.00 21.08
N CYS A 17 2.42 12.21 20.53
CA CYS A 17 2.79 10.99 19.79
C CYS A 17 3.62 11.30 18.55
N ILE A 18 3.29 12.36 17.80
CA ILE A 18 4.05 12.79 16.62
C ILE A 18 5.44 13.24 17.05
N GLN A 19 5.56 14.04 18.10
CA GLN A 19 6.85 14.51 18.60
C GLN A 19 7.75 13.33 19.04
N THR A 20 7.19 12.38 19.78
CA THR A 20 7.93 11.17 20.20
C THR A 20 8.47 10.37 19.02
N LEU A 21 7.67 10.20 17.94
CA LEU A 21 8.14 9.50 16.74
C LEU A 21 9.22 10.31 16.00
N ARG A 22 9.05 11.66 15.95
CA ARG A 22 10.04 12.56 15.33
C ARG A 22 11.39 12.48 16.05
N ASP A 23 11.38 12.56 17.38
CA ASP A 23 12.60 12.50 18.19
C ASP A 23 13.30 11.15 18.02
N TRP A 24 12.52 10.07 17.95
CA TRP A 24 13.07 8.75 17.65
C TRP A 24 13.73 8.70 16.26
N CYS A 25 13.09 9.23 15.22
CA CYS A 25 13.67 9.26 13.86
C CYS A 25 15.00 10.03 13.84
N ILE A 26 15.06 11.18 14.53
CA ILE A 26 16.28 12.01 14.62
C ILE A 26 17.39 11.28 15.37
N ALA A 27 17.06 10.47 16.36
CA ALA A 27 18.01 9.70 17.15
C ALA A 27 18.59 8.48 16.41
N GLN A 28 18.02 8.07 15.25
CA GLN A 28 18.53 6.93 14.48
C GLN A 28 19.63 7.37 13.51
N PRO A 29 20.91 6.97 13.71
CA PRO A 29 22.01 7.46 12.88
C PRO A 29 21.94 6.99 11.43
N HIS A 30 21.25 5.89 11.15
CA HIS A 30 21.06 5.30 9.82
C HIS A 30 19.87 5.87 9.06
N LEU A 31 18.94 6.59 9.72
CA LEU A 31 17.63 6.94 9.16
C LEU A 31 17.55 8.43 8.81
N ASN A 32 17.46 8.75 7.53
CA ASN A 32 17.21 10.10 7.04
C ASN A 32 15.74 10.20 6.58
N SER A 33 14.83 10.37 7.53
CA SER A 33 13.38 10.40 7.27
C SER A 33 12.83 11.80 7.04
N ARG A 34 11.69 11.90 6.34
CA ARG A 34 10.78 13.05 6.47
C ARG A 34 10.27 13.16 7.90
N LEU A 35 10.17 14.39 8.39
CA LEU A 35 9.84 14.67 9.80
C LEU A 35 8.58 15.54 9.96
N ASP A 36 7.89 15.89 8.87
CA ASP A 36 6.66 16.67 8.96
C ASP A 36 5.50 15.86 9.57
N ASP A 37 4.60 16.58 10.26
CA ASP A 37 3.50 15.97 11.01
C ASP A 37 2.63 15.06 10.16
N GLY A 38 2.29 15.50 8.94
CA GLY A 38 1.42 14.75 8.04
C GLY A 38 2.04 13.42 7.61
N PHE A 39 3.35 13.41 7.37
CA PHE A 39 4.07 12.19 7.02
C PHE A 39 4.17 11.22 8.19
N LEU A 40 4.60 11.68 9.37
CA LEU A 40 4.73 10.85 10.57
C LEU A 40 3.39 10.26 11.03
N LEU A 41 2.32 11.05 10.87
CA LEU A 41 0.97 10.64 11.26
C LEU A 41 0.45 9.43 10.47
N ARG A 42 0.89 9.23 9.22
CA ARG A 42 0.55 8.03 8.41
C ARG A 42 0.95 6.75 9.15
N PHE A 43 2.17 6.72 9.68
CA PHE A 43 2.74 5.57 10.38
C PHE A 43 2.09 5.36 11.75
N LEU A 44 1.89 6.44 12.50
CA LEU A 44 1.20 6.39 13.80
C LEU A 44 -0.24 5.86 13.66
N ARG A 45 -1.01 6.34 12.69
CA ARG A 45 -2.38 5.89 12.44
C ARG A 45 -2.44 4.41 12.10
N VAL A 46 -1.57 3.92 11.20
CA VAL A 46 -1.53 2.51 10.82
C VAL A 46 -1.01 1.65 11.97
N GLY A 47 -0.02 2.13 12.72
CA GLY A 47 0.49 1.53 13.96
C GLY A 47 -0.48 1.61 15.13
N LYS A 48 -1.67 2.27 14.98
CA LYS A 48 -2.66 2.50 16.04
C LYS A 48 -2.09 3.31 17.21
N PHE A 49 -1.20 4.26 16.90
CA PHE A 49 -0.45 5.09 17.85
C PHE A 49 0.45 4.30 18.82
N ILE A 50 0.76 3.03 18.51
CA ILE A 50 1.78 2.25 19.21
C ILE A 50 3.12 2.65 18.61
N GLN A 51 3.94 3.38 19.38
CA GLN A 51 5.22 3.95 18.93
C GLN A 51 6.16 2.90 18.28
N LEU A 52 6.37 1.77 18.91
CA LEU A 52 7.25 0.71 18.40
C LEU A 52 6.82 0.22 17.00
N ARG A 53 5.51 0.11 16.74
CA ARG A 53 5.01 -0.29 15.43
C ARG A 53 5.18 0.80 14.39
N ALA A 54 5.02 2.07 14.77
CA ALA A 54 5.24 3.20 13.87
C ALA A 54 6.73 3.33 13.51
N GLN A 55 7.62 3.14 14.48
CA GLN A 55 9.07 3.13 14.32
C GLN A 55 9.52 2.02 13.36
N GLU A 56 9.07 0.78 13.59
CA GLU A 56 9.35 -0.35 12.71
C GLU A 56 8.87 -0.09 11.26
N LEU A 57 7.67 0.44 11.11
CA LEU A 57 7.06 0.68 9.81
C LEU A 57 7.77 1.79 9.04
N ILE A 58 8.18 2.89 9.69
CA ILE A 58 8.90 3.98 9.03
C ILE A 58 10.33 3.57 8.66
N ASP A 59 10.98 2.78 9.50
CA ASP A 59 12.31 2.21 9.17
C ASP A 59 12.22 1.27 7.96
N ASN A 60 11.26 0.37 7.94
CA ASN A 60 11.00 -0.52 6.80
C ASN A 60 10.66 0.24 5.51
N TYR A 61 9.89 1.33 5.60
CA TYR A 61 9.53 2.16 4.45
C TYR A 61 10.78 2.75 3.77
N TRP A 62 11.69 3.34 4.55
CA TRP A 62 12.91 3.93 4.01
C TRP A 62 13.95 2.86 3.61
N SER A 63 14.04 1.74 4.35
CA SER A 63 14.90 0.62 4.00
C SER A 63 14.53 -0.01 2.65
N ALA A 64 13.22 -0.17 2.38
CA ALA A 64 12.75 -0.67 1.09
C ALA A 64 13.18 0.24 -0.08
N ARG A 65 13.11 1.57 0.11
CA ARG A 65 13.54 2.56 -0.88
C ARG A 65 15.05 2.50 -1.15
N SER A 66 15.83 2.27 -0.12
CA SER A 66 17.30 2.20 -0.25
C SER A 66 17.75 0.86 -0.86
N ALA A 67 16.99 -0.21 -0.66
CA ALA A 67 17.32 -1.54 -1.18
C ALA A 67 17.07 -1.69 -2.69
N ASP A 68 15.97 -1.14 -3.20
CA ASP A 68 15.55 -1.24 -4.60
C ASP A 68 15.19 0.16 -5.17
N PRO A 69 16.15 1.12 -5.22
CA PRO A 69 15.89 2.53 -5.52
C PRO A 69 15.26 2.75 -6.90
N GLN A 70 15.49 1.85 -7.86
CA GLN A 70 14.91 1.91 -9.21
C GLN A 70 13.37 1.85 -9.20
N TRP A 71 12.76 1.21 -8.19
CA TRP A 71 11.29 1.16 -8.08
C TRP A 71 10.68 2.43 -7.49
N PHE A 72 11.49 3.28 -6.87
CA PHE A 72 11.05 4.48 -6.17
C PHE A 72 11.40 5.78 -6.90
N THR A 73 11.83 5.68 -8.15
CA THR A 73 12.03 6.81 -9.06
C THR A 73 10.91 6.81 -10.10
N MET A 74 9.88 7.65 -9.90
CA MET A 74 8.71 7.74 -10.74
C MET A 74 8.20 9.17 -10.82
N ASP A 75 7.77 9.59 -12.00
CA ASP A 75 7.07 10.85 -12.21
C ASP A 75 5.71 10.56 -12.85
N PRO A 76 4.58 11.00 -12.25
CA PRO A 76 3.27 10.87 -12.87
C PRO A 76 3.16 11.40 -14.29
N GLN A 77 4.05 12.29 -14.71
CA GLN A 77 4.08 12.86 -16.05
C GLN A 77 4.97 12.10 -17.05
N GLU A 78 5.72 11.11 -16.61
CA GLU A 78 6.45 10.23 -17.52
C GLU A 78 5.49 9.48 -18.46
N SER A 79 5.85 9.36 -19.75
CA SER A 79 4.99 8.75 -20.77
C SER A 79 4.54 7.34 -20.40
N LYS A 80 5.44 6.51 -19.81
CA LYS A 80 5.09 5.15 -19.37
C LYS A 80 4.09 5.19 -18.20
N MET A 81 4.24 6.09 -17.25
CA MET A 81 3.28 6.23 -16.13
C MET A 81 1.92 6.72 -16.64
N GLN A 82 1.91 7.64 -17.59
CA GLN A 82 0.68 8.10 -18.25
C GLN A 82 -0.04 6.98 -19.00
N GLU A 83 0.71 6.15 -19.77
CA GLU A 83 0.18 4.97 -20.43
C GLU A 83 -0.50 4.00 -19.44
N LEU A 84 0.19 3.67 -18.34
CA LEU A 84 -0.33 2.75 -17.33
C LEU A 84 -1.54 3.31 -16.58
N LEU A 85 -1.60 4.63 -16.36
CA LEU A 85 -2.79 5.30 -15.83
C LEU A 85 -3.96 5.21 -16.80
N ASP A 86 -3.74 5.42 -18.10
CA ASP A 86 -4.77 5.34 -19.14
C ASP A 86 -5.31 3.91 -19.33
N LEU A 87 -4.48 2.89 -19.16
CA LEU A 87 -4.91 1.48 -19.16
C LEU A 87 -5.83 1.13 -17.97
N GLY A 88 -5.84 1.95 -16.91
CA GLY A 88 -6.67 1.68 -15.75
C GLY A 88 -6.26 0.45 -14.95
N ILE A 89 -4.96 0.13 -14.93
CA ILE A 89 -4.42 -1.02 -14.17
C ILE A 89 -4.74 -0.88 -12.69
N PHE A 90 -4.70 0.34 -12.15
CA PHE A 90 -5.06 0.65 -10.78
C PHE A 90 -5.91 1.92 -10.75
N VAL A 91 -7.11 1.85 -10.19
CA VAL A 91 -8.06 2.95 -10.19
C VAL A 91 -8.70 3.13 -8.82
N GLY A 92 -8.62 4.35 -8.28
CA GLY A 92 -9.44 4.73 -7.12
C GLY A 92 -10.85 5.10 -7.58
N LEU A 93 -11.85 4.35 -7.14
CA LEU A 93 -13.24 4.67 -7.47
C LEU A 93 -13.68 5.98 -6.83
N LYS A 94 -14.63 6.66 -7.49
CA LYS A 94 -15.29 7.84 -6.93
C LYS A 94 -16.12 7.43 -5.73
N GLY A 95 -16.07 8.22 -4.67
CA GLY A 95 -16.86 7.95 -3.46
C GLY A 95 -16.18 7.00 -2.47
N ARG A 96 -16.88 6.81 -1.35
CA ARG A 96 -16.45 5.98 -0.21
C ARG A 96 -17.63 5.16 0.27
N ASP A 97 -17.36 4.03 0.91
CA ASP A 97 -18.42 3.22 1.52
C ASP A 97 -19.02 3.89 2.79
N SER A 98 -20.01 3.24 3.38
CA SER A 98 -20.75 3.75 4.54
C SER A 98 -19.90 4.00 5.78
N ILE A 99 -18.70 3.44 5.84
CA ILE A 99 -17.76 3.62 6.95
C ILE A 99 -16.52 4.45 6.57
N GLY A 100 -16.53 5.08 5.37
CA GLY A 100 -15.49 6.02 4.92
C GLY A 100 -14.31 5.38 4.18
N ARG A 101 -14.34 4.07 3.86
CA ARG A 101 -13.29 3.41 3.11
C ARG A 101 -13.41 3.74 1.63
N ARG A 102 -12.29 4.04 0.99
CA ARG A 102 -12.22 4.13 -0.46
C ARG A 102 -12.04 2.74 -1.07
N ILE A 103 -12.67 2.53 -2.22
CA ILE A 103 -12.55 1.30 -2.97
C ILE A 103 -11.64 1.56 -4.15
N TYR A 104 -10.70 0.66 -4.35
CA TYR A 104 -9.79 0.67 -5.48
C TYR A 104 -10.02 -0.58 -6.32
N THR A 105 -9.87 -0.47 -7.62
CA THR A 105 -9.84 -1.62 -8.52
C THR A 105 -8.48 -1.77 -9.14
N THR A 106 -8.04 -3.01 -9.33
CA THR A 106 -6.83 -3.32 -10.07
C THR A 106 -7.15 -4.31 -11.18
N ASN A 107 -6.52 -4.16 -12.33
CA ASN A 107 -6.58 -5.14 -13.41
C ASN A 107 -5.21 -5.23 -14.09
N TYR A 108 -4.35 -6.10 -13.58
CA TYR A 108 -3.03 -6.34 -14.14
C TYR A 108 -3.04 -7.14 -15.46
N GLY A 109 -4.20 -7.62 -15.91
CA GLY A 109 -4.36 -8.19 -17.24
C GLY A 109 -4.38 -7.17 -18.37
N GLN A 110 -4.45 -5.87 -18.06
CA GLN A 110 -4.51 -4.79 -19.06
C GLN A 110 -3.14 -4.43 -19.64
N TYR A 111 -2.02 -4.67 -18.93
CA TYR A 111 -0.71 -4.40 -19.50
C TYR A 111 -0.17 -5.61 -20.27
N ASP A 112 0.67 -5.35 -21.29
CA ASP A 112 1.38 -6.41 -22.02
C ASP A 112 2.79 -6.58 -21.43
N PRO A 113 3.13 -7.75 -20.84
CA PRO A 113 4.45 -8.02 -20.28
C PRO A 113 5.59 -8.00 -21.32
N ASP A 114 5.30 -8.04 -22.62
CA ASP A 114 6.31 -7.93 -23.67
C ASP A 114 6.76 -6.47 -23.92
N THR A 115 5.92 -5.48 -23.55
CA THR A 115 6.19 -4.04 -23.76
C THR A 115 6.31 -3.25 -22.46
N CYS A 116 5.95 -3.83 -21.33
CA CYS A 116 5.99 -3.22 -20.02
C CYS A 116 6.74 -4.12 -19.04
N SER A 117 7.84 -3.62 -18.51
CA SER A 117 8.69 -4.37 -17.58
C SER A 117 8.05 -4.50 -16.20
N VAL A 118 8.54 -5.45 -15.40
CA VAL A 118 8.17 -5.58 -13.98
C VAL A 118 8.54 -4.31 -13.20
N ASP A 119 9.68 -3.69 -13.54
CA ASP A 119 10.09 -2.44 -12.88
C ASP A 119 9.12 -1.29 -13.17
N ASP A 120 8.58 -1.19 -14.39
CA ASP A 120 7.54 -0.21 -14.72
C ASP A 120 6.28 -0.42 -13.90
N ILE A 121 5.84 -1.68 -13.77
CA ILE A 121 4.67 -2.03 -12.94
C ILE A 121 4.92 -1.75 -11.47
N MET A 122 6.13 -2.00 -10.97
CA MET A 122 6.50 -1.71 -9.59
C MET A 122 6.54 -0.20 -9.32
N LYS A 123 7.16 0.60 -10.19
CA LYS A 123 7.13 2.07 -10.13
C LYS A 123 5.70 2.58 -10.11
N PHE A 124 4.88 2.11 -11.05
CA PHE A 124 3.48 2.48 -11.14
C PHE A 124 2.71 2.16 -9.85
N SER A 125 2.81 0.92 -9.37
CA SER A 125 2.12 0.48 -8.15
C SER A 125 2.56 1.29 -6.92
N ILE A 126 3.86 1.58 -6.79
CA ILE A 126 4.44 2.37 -5.72
C ILE A 126 3.96 3.82 -5.80
N MET A 127 3.92 4.41 -6.99
CA MET A 127 3.36 5.75 -7.23
C MET A 127 1.92 5.87 -6.71
N ILE A 128 1.08 4.90 -7.02
CA ILE A 128 -0.30 4.85 -6.53
C ILE A 128 -0.33 4.71 -5.01
N MET A 129 0.51 3.88 -4.42
CA MET A 129 0.56 3.68 -2.96
C MET A 129 1.05 4.93 -2.22
N GLU A 130 1.98 5.71 -2.78
CA GLU A 130 2.37 7.01 -2.23
C GLU A 130 1.16 7.94 -2.12
N HIS A 131 0.38 8.03 -3.19
CA HIS A 131 -0.84 8.82 -3.20
C HIS A 131 -1.89 8.27 -2.23
N MET A 132 -2.16 6.96 -2.24
CA MET A 132 -3.13 6.33 -1.34
C MET A 132 -2.81 6.59 0.14
N THR A 133 -1.53 6.48 0.51
CA THR A 133 -1.10 6.64 1.92
C THR A 133 -1.11 8.09 2.39
N SER A 134 -1.21 9.07 1.49
CA SER A 134 -1.41 10.48 1.83
C SER A 134 -2.85 10.81 2.22
N ASP A 135 -3.82 10.00 1.81
CA ASP A 135 -5.24 10.19 2.12
C ASP A 135 -5.55 9.90 3.60
N GLU A 136 -5.97 10.91 4.36
CA GLU A 136 -6.32 10.77 5.78
C GLU A 136 -7.44 9.75 6.05
N TYR A 137 -8.44 9.70 5.19
CA TYR A 137 -9.53 8.72 5.32
C TYR A 137 -9.00 7.28 5.17
N MET A 138 -8.08 7.06 4.21
CA MET A 138 -7.43 5.77 4.06
C MET A 138 -6.62 5.40 5.30
N GLN A 139 -5.88 6.34 5.88
CA GLN A 139 -5.10 6.12 7.10
C GLN A 139 -5.99 5.71 8.29
N ILE A 140 -7.19 6.26 8.39
CA ILE A 140 -8.13 6.05 9.52
C ILE A 140 -9.06 4.85 9.27
N HIS A 141 -9.75 4.84 8.14
CA HIS A 141 -10.77 3.82 7.81
C HIS A 141 -10.20 2.63 7.06
N GLY A 142 -9.08 2.82 6.34
CA GLY A 142 -8.51 1.84 5.43
C GLY A 142 -9.13 1.89 4.05
N CYS A 143 -8.78 0.90 3.24
CA CYS A 143 -9.28 0.72 1.89
C CYS A 143 -9.75 -0.71 1.63
N VAL A 144 -10.52 -0.86 0.56
CA VAL A 144 -10.93 -2.13 -0.05
C VAL A 144 -10.35 -2.17 -1.44
N VAL A 145 -9.82 -3.32 -1.86
CA VAL A 145 -9.30 -3.52 -3.22
C VAL A 145 -10.10 -4.61 -3.92
N ILE A 146 -10.52 -4.33 -5.14
CA ILE A 146 -11.13 -5.28 -6.05
C ILE A 146 -10.07 -5.64 -7.10
N GLU A 147 -9.56 -6.86 -7.03
CA GLU A 147 -8.58 -7.41 -7.96
C GLU A 147 -9.32 -8.09 -9.10
N ASP A 148 -9.37 -7.45 -10.25
CA ASP A 148 -9.96 -8.01 -11.46
C ASP A 148 -8.92 -8.87 -12.19
N ALA A 149 -9.14 -10.19 -12.22
CA ALA A 149 -8.24 -11.14 -12.87
C ALA A 149 -8.51 -11.31 -14.39
N ALA A 150 -9.40 -10.51 -14.98
CA ALA A 150 -9.65 -10.55 -16.42
C ALA A 150 -8.38 -10.20 -17.20
N GLY A 151 -8.11 -10.96 -18.27
CA GLY A 151 -6.94 -10.74 -19.13
C GLY A 151 -5.63 -11.31 -18.62
N LEU A 152 -5.56 -11.79 -17.37
CA LEU A 152 -4.35 -12.47 -16.88
C LEU A 152 -4.05 -13.73 -17.69
N GLY A 153 -2.82 -13.84 -18.19
CA GLY A 153 -2.34 -14.94 -19.01
C GLY A 153 -0.97 -15.45 -18.58
N MET A 154 -0.49 -16.51 -19.28
CA MET A 154 0.81 -17.12 -18.97
C MET A 154 2.01 -16.17 -19.13
N LYS A 155 1.92 -15.13 -19.96
CA LYS A 155 2.93 -14.08 -20.06
C LYS A 155 3.12 -13.38 -18.72
N HIS A 156 2.03 -13.07 -18.02
CA HIS A 156 2.05 -12.45 -16.68
C HIS A 156 2.69 -13.39 -15.65
N VAL A 157 2.38 -14.70 -15.68
CA VAL A 157 3.01 -15.69 -14.78
C VAL A 157 4.53 -15.70 -14.90
N LYS A 158 5.04 -15.62 -16.15
CA LYS A 158 6.47 -15.74 -16.43
C LYS A 158 7.31 -14.59 -15.86
N VAL A 159 6.77 -13.37 -15.83
CA VAL A 159 7.50 -12.19 -15.35
C VAL A 159 7.49 -12.05 -13.82
N TRP A 160 6.48 -12.63 -13.15
CA TRP A 160 6.38 -12.63 -11.69
C TRP A 160 7.17 -13.79 -11.08
N THR A 161 8.49 -13.68 -11.10
CA THR A 161 9.38 -14.67 -10.47
C THR A 161 9.25 -14.68 -8.95
N LYS A 162 9.72 -15.75 -8.29
CA LYS A 162 9.71 -15.84 -6.81
C LYS A 162 10.48 -14.70 -6.15
N ASP A 163 11.60 -14.27 -6.75
CA ASP A 163 12.42 -13.16 -6.24
C ASP A 163 11.66 -11.84 -6.31
N VAL A 164 11.10 -11.51 -7.47
CA VAL A 164 10.26 -10.31 -7.66
C VAL A 164 9.09 -10.30 -6.68
N MET A 165 8.40 -11.42 -6.53
CA MET A 165 7.27 -11.57 -5.64
C MET A 165 7.65 -11.37 -4.17
N SER A 166 8.77 -11.95 -3.75
CA SER A 166 9.29 -11.80 -2.38
C SER A 166 9.59 -10.33 -2.06
N LYS A 167 10.31 -9.64 -2.96
CA LYS A 167 10.64 -8.22 -2.81
C LYS A 167 9.39 -7.34 -2.79
N MET A 168 8.48 -7.54 -3.77
CA MET A 168 7.23 -6.81 -3.86
C MET A 168 6.40 -6.97 -2.59
N MET A 169 6.23 -8.20 -2.11
CA MET A 169 5.45 -8.47 -0.89
C MET A 169 6.07 -7.85 0.35
N LYS A 170 7.42 -7.81 0.45
CA LYS A 170 8.11 -7.11 1.53
C LYS A 170 7.80 -5.60 1.49
N VAL A 171 7.88 -4.99 0.30
CA VAL A 171 7.54 -3.57 0.12
C VAL A 171 6.08 -3.31 0.53
N PHE A 172 5.13 -4.09 0.03
CA PHE A 172 3.70 -3.82 0.20
C PHE A 172 3.17 -4.17 1.60
N GLN A 173 3.67 -5.23 2.22
CA GLN A 173 3.18 -5.66 3.53
C GLN A 173 3.91 -5.00 4.69
N ASP A 174 5.19 -4.70 4.53
CA ASP A 174 6.05 -4.25 5.62
C ASP A 174 6.55 -2.81 5.45
N GLY A 175 6.68 -2.33 4.21
CA GLY A 175 7.24 -1.00 3.91
C GLY A 175 6.21 0.11 3.84
N TYR A 176 4.94 -0.17 3.51
CA TYR A 176 3.95 0.89 3.32
C TYR A 176 2.96 1.01 4.48
N PRO A 177 2.66 2.25 4.93
CA PRO A 177 1.65 2.51 5.96
C PRO A 177 0.23 2.37 5.38
N MET A 178 -0.08 1.19 4.83
CA MET A 178 -1.38 0.87 4.26
C MET A 178 -2.30 0.15 5.24
N ARG A 179 -3.58 0.54 5.24
CA ARG A 179 -4.62 -0.10 6.03
C ARG A 179 -5.60 -0.83 5.11
N LEU A 180 -5.11 -1.86 4.43
CA LEU A 180 -5.94 -2.74 3.59
C LEU A 180 -6.91 -3.54 4.46
N LYS A 181 -8.22 -3.50 4.16
CA LYS A 181 -9.28 -4.14 4.95
C LYS A 181 -9.81 -5.40 4.31
N GLU A 182 -10.08 -5.34 3.02
CA GLU A 182 -10.64 -6.43 2.24
C GLU A 182 -10.00 -6.46 0.86
N ILE A 183 -9.85 -7.65 0.29
CA ILE A 183 -9.39 -7.88 -1.08
C ILE A 183 -10.42 -8.80 -1.73
N HIS A 184 -11.06 -8.32 -2.77
CA HIS A 184 -12.08 -9.04 -3.53
C HIS A 184 -11.53 -9.42 -4.89
N TYR A 185 -11.34 -10.71 -5.17
CA TYR A 185 -10.94 -11.19 -6.49
C TYR A 185 -12.18 -11.53 -7.32
N ILE A 186 -12.23 -10.99 -8.54
CA ILE A 186 -13.30 -11.21 -9.51
C ILE A 186 -12.72 -11.70 -10.85
N ASN A 187 -13.58 -12.14 -11.76
CA ASN A 187 -13.21 -12.61 -13.11
C ASN A 187 -12.11 -13.67 -13.10
N LEU A 188 -12.28 -14.68 -12.24
CA LEU A 188 -11.30 -15.73 -11.96
C LEU A 188 -11.10 -16.63 -13.18
N GLY A 189 -10.18 -16.27 -14.07
CA GLY A 189 -9.85 -17.01 -15.28
C GLY A 189 -8.98 -18.26 -15.00
N PRO A 190 -8.68 -19.07 -16.04
CA PRO A 190 -7.99 -20.35 -15.88
C PRO A 190 -6.57 -20.24 -15.31
N VAL A 191 -5.89 -19.10 -15.50
CA VAL A 191 -4.52 -18.85 -15.02
C VAL A 191 -4.53 -18.30 -13.58
N PHE A 192 -5.67 -17.85 -13.10
CA PHE A 192 -5.81 -17.22 -11.78
C PHE A 192 -5.21 -18.07 -10.66
N ASN A 193 -5.56 -19.33 -10.56
CA ASN A 193 -5.09 -20.20 -9.48
C ASN A 193 -3.56 -20.28 -9.42
N THR A 194 -2.88 -20.32 -10.57
CA THR A 194 -1.41 -20.39 -10.64
C THR A 194 -0.78 -19.09 -10.05
N ILE A 195 -1.29 -17.95 -10.47
CA ILE A 195 -0.81 -16.65 -9.97
C ILE A 195 -1.18 -16.48 -8.50
N PHE A 196 -2.40 -16.81 -8.13
CA PHE A 196 -2.92 -16.64 -6.78
C PHE A 196 -2.16 -17.48 -5.74
N GLU A 197 -1.87 -18.75 -6.01
CA GLU A 197 -1.09 -19.60 -5.09
C GLU A 197 0.35 -19.08 -4.94
N LEU A 198 0.94 -18.54 -6.00
CA LEU A 198 2.26 -17.89 -5.92
C LEU A 198 2.21 -16.66 -5.00
N PHE A 199 1.23 -15.76 -5.16
CA PHE A 199 1.05 -14.61 -4.29
C PHE A 199 0.78 -15.02 -2.85
N LYS A 200 -0.13 -15.97 -2.66
CA LYS A 200 -0.56 -16.47 -1.35
C LYS A 200 0.60 -17.04 -0.53
N TYR A 201 1.58 -17.66 -1.19
CA TYR A 201 2.78 -18.19 -0.52
C TYR A 201 3.56 -17.09 0.23
N PHE A 202 3.66 -15.88 -0.33
CA PHE A 202 4.37 -14.75 0.27
C PHE A 202 3.49 -13.86 1.16
N MET A 203 2.18 -14.07 1.17
CA MET A 203 1.24 -13.27 1.99
C MET A 203 1.30 -13.69 3.46
N LYS A 204 1.34 -12.69 4.34
CA LYS A 204 1.11 -12.89 5.78
C LYS A 204 -0.32 -13.39 6.04
N GLU A 205 -0.50 -14.20 7.06
CA GLU A 205 -1.80 -14.77 7.45
C GLU A 205 -2.90 -13.71 7.55
N LYS A 206 -2.60 -12.59 8.18
CA LYS A 206 -3.52 -11.45 8.30
C LYS A 206 -4.02 -10.92 6.94
N MET A 207 -3.20 -10.95 5.91
CA MET A 207 -3.58 -10.54 4.55
C MET A 207 -4.42 -11.62 3.89
N ARG A 208 -4.03 -12.90 4.00
CA ARG A 208 -4.80 -14.04 3.49
C ARG A 208 -6.23 -14.06 4.02
N ASN A 209 -6.42 -13.77 5.30
CA ASN A 209 -7.73 -13.75 5.95
C ASN A 209 -8.65 -12.59 5.48
N ARG A 210 -8.15 -11.65 4.68
CA ARG A 210 -8.91 -10.55 4.09
C ARG A 210 -9.37 -10.82 2.67
N ILE A 211 -8.93 -11.91 2.08
CA ILE A 211 -9.23 -12.28 0.69
C ILE A 211 -10.62 -12.89 0.60
N LYS A 212 -11.35 -12.47 -0.42
CA LYS A 212 -12.67 -12.98 -0.80
C LYS A 212 -12.67 -13.25 -2.30
N LEU A 213 -13.05 -14.46 -2.68
CA LEU A 213 -13.14 -14.88 -4.08
C LEU A 213 -14.60 -14.81 -4.53
N HIS A 214 -14.83 -14.17 -5.67
CA HIS A 214 -16.15 -14.01 -6.27
C HIS A 214 -16.21 -14.73 -7.62
N TRP A 215 -17.09 -15.71 -7.70
CA TRP A 215 -17.31 -16.49 -8.92
C TRP A 215 -18.41 -15.90 -9.82
N ASN A 216 -19.12 -14.89 -9.31
CA ASN A 216 -20.15 -14.14 -10.02
C ASN A 216 -20.29 -12.72 -9.45
N ASP A 217 -20.88 -11.81 -10.24
CA ASP A 217 -21.04 -10.41 -9.87
C ASP A 217 -21.94 -10.20 -8.66
N ASP A 218 -22.99 -11.02 -8.51
CA ASP A 218 -23.95 -10.90 -7.39
C ASP A 218 -23.25 -11.03 -6.03
N SER A 219 -22.21 -11.85 -5.95
CA SER A 219 -21.46 -12.05 -4.69
C SER A 219 -20.63 -10.83 -4.30
N LEU A 220 -20.07 -10.10 -5.27
CA LEU A 220 -19.38 -8.83 -5.05
C LEU A 220 -20.38 -7.75 -4.61
N GLN A 221 -21.50 -7.63 -5.31
CA GLN A 221 -22.52 -6.61 -5.06
C GLN A 221 -23.22 -6.73 -3.70
N LYS A 222 -23.19 -7.91 -3.07
CA LYS A 222 -23.63 -8.10 -1.68
C LYS A 222 -22.67 -7.50 -0.65
N MET A 223 -21.41 -7.30 -1.01
CA MET A 223 -20.34 -6.85 -0.11
C MET A 223 -19.91 -5.42 -0.38
N VAL A 224 -19.99 -4.98 -1.64
CA VAL A 224 -19.66 -3.63 -2.10
C VAL A 224 -20.91 -2.98 -2.71
N SER A 225 -21.23 -1.78 -2.26
CA SER A 225 -22.42 -1.06 -2.71
C SER A 225 -22.42 -0.81 -4.22
N LYS A 226 -23.51 -1.14 -4.91
CA LYS A 226 -23.72 -0.84 -6.34
C LYS A 226 -23.52 0.63 -6.67
N LYS A 227 -23.85 1.54 -5.75
CA LYS A 227 -23.67 2.99 -5.92
C LYS A 227 -22.23 3.43 -6.08
N ILE A 228 -21.27 2.58 -5.74
CA ILE A 228 -19.81 2.86 -5.83
C ILE A 228 -19.18 2.07 -6.97
N LEU A 229 -19.75 0.90 -7.30
CA LEU A 229 -19.22 0.04 -8.35
C LEU A 229 -19.48 0.64 -9.74
N PRO A 230 -18.48 0.56 -10.65
CA PRO A 230 -18.69 0.88 -12.07
C PRO A 230 -19.69 -0.07 -12.74
N THR A 231 -20.20 0.35 -13.88
CA THR A 231 -21.16 -0.44 -14.66
C THR A 231 -20.57 -1.78 -15.12
N GLU A 232 -19.27 -1.85 -15.37
CA GLU A 232 -18.54 -3.06 -15.74
C GLU A 232 -18.53 -4.12 -14.63
N TYR A 233 -18.76 -3.73 -13.39
CA TYR A 233 -18.92 -4.63 -12.22
C TYR A 233 -20.35 -4.71 -11.73
N GLY A 234 -21.32 -4.40 -12.62
CA GLY A 234 -22.76 -4.43 -12.33
C GLY A 234 -23.23 -3.34 -11.36
N GLY A 235 -22.49 -2.23 -11.28
CA GLY A 235 -22.80 -1.09 -10.43
C GLY A 235 -23.53 0.06 -11.14
N GLU A 236 -23.71 1.14 -10.39
CA GLU A 236 -24.49 2.34 -10.78
C GLU A 236 -23.62 3.61 -10.84
N ALA A 237 -22.29 3.50 -10.57
CA ALA A 237 -21.39 4.66 -10.48
C ALA A 237 -20.89 5.18 -11.84
N GLY A 238 -21.46 4.72 -12.93
CA GLY A 238 -21.04 5.05 -14.29
C GLY A 238 -19.92 4.14 -14.82
N PRO A 239 -19.47 4.36 -16.04
CA PRO A 239 -18.46 3.51 -16.68
C PRO A 239 -17.08 3.69 -16.06
N ILE A 240 -16.29 2.59 -16.00
CA ILE A 240 -14.93 2.59 -15.40
C ILE A 240 -14.02 3.64 -16.02
N ARG A 241 -14.16 3.95 -17.31
CA ARG A 241 -13.38 4.97 -18.02
C ARG A 241 -13.47 6.37 -17.36
N GLU A 242 -14.60 6.71 -16.75
CA GLU A 242 -14.76 7.99 -16.05
C GLU A 242 -14.04 8.00 -14.71
N HIS A 243 -13.93 6.84 -14.06
CA HIS A 243 -13.14 6.66 -12.84
C HIS A 243 -11.64 6.71 -13.18
N ILE A 244 -11.21 6.06 -14.27
CA ILE A 244 -9.83 6.09 -14.77
C ILE A 244 -9.40 7.54 -15.01
N LYS A 245 -10.19 8.31 -15.78
CA LYS A 245 -9.89 9.71 -16.08
C LYS A 245 -9.76 10.55 -14.80
N ALA A 246 -10.73 10.47 -13.92
CA ALA A 246 -10.72 11.24 -12.67
C ALA A 246 -9.55 10.84 -11.75
N PHE A 247 -9.22 9.55 -11.68
CA PHE A 247 -8.10 9.07 -10.87
C PHE A 247 -6.74 9.48 -11.45
N LYS A 248 -6.60 9.46 -12.78
CA LYS A 248 -5.42 9.99 -13.47
C LYS A 248 -5.19 11.46 -13.14
N GLU A 249 -6.23 12.29 -13.22
CA GLU A 249 -6.16 13.71 -12.86
C GLU A 249 -5.74 13.88 -11.39
N GLU A 250 -6.25 13.05 -10.49
CA GLU A 250 -5.90 13.04 -9.06
C GLU A 250 -4.41 12.69 -8.83
N ILE A 251 -3.88 11.66 -9.52
CA ILE A 251 -2.48 11.26 -9.42
C ILE A 251 -1.55 12.34 -9.98
N VAL A 252 -1.90 12.94 -11.12
CA VAL A 252 -1.12 14.03 -11.72
C VAL A 252 -1.11 15.26 -10.81
N ALA A 253 -2.23 15.59 -10.17
CA ALA A 253 -2.31 16.68 -9.20
C ALA A 253 -1.46 16.43 -7.94
N ALA A 254 -1.24 15.16 -7.56
CA ALA A 254 -0.40 14.78 -6.43
C ALA A 254 1.10 14.72 -6.75
N ARG A 255 1.53 15.09 -7.97
CA ARG A 255 2.91 14.96 -8.46
C ARG A 255 3.95 15.54 -7.52
N GLU A 256 3.75 16.76 -7.02
CA GLU A 256 4.72 17.41 -6.14
C GLU A 256 4.98 16.60 -4.86
N GLU A 257 3.94 16.08 -4.23
CA GLU A 257 4.06 15.25 -3.03
C GLU A 257 4.76 13.92 -3.35
N ILE A 258 4.44 13.29 -4.49
CA ILE A 258 5.08 12.05 -4.94
C ILE A 258 6.58 12.29 -5.17
N LEU A 259 6.95 13.35 -5.87
CA LEU A 259 8.35 13.70 -6.14
C LEU A 259 9.10 14.12 -4.88
N TYR A 260 8.42 14.78 -3.94
CA TYR A 260 9.04 15.18 -2.67
C TYR A 260 9.57 13.98 -1.88
N ASN A 261 8.83 12.86 -1.88
CA ASN A 261 9.23 11.63 -1.19
C ASN A 261 10.45 10.94 -1.83
N GLN A 262 10.83 11.32 -3.06
CA GLN A 262 11.93 10.72 -3.81
C GLN A 262 13.25 11.49 -3.69
N GLN A 263 13.29 12.57 -2.92
CA GLN A 263 14.51 13.36 -2.75
C GLN A 263 15.62 12.51 -2.13
N ALA A 264 16.81 12.57 -2.70
CA ALA A 264 17.97 11.75 -2.31
C ALA A 264 18.38 11.88 -0.83
N ARG A 265 17.99 12.99 -0.18
CA ARG A 265 18.22 13.21 1.25
C ARG A 265 17.42 12.27 2.15
N PHE A 266 16.34 11.68 1.65
CA PHE A 266 15.52 10.72 2.40
C PHE A 266 15.95 9.32 2.04
N ASN A 267 16.62 8.64 2.95
CA ASN A 267 17.19 7.31 2.72
C ASN A 267 17.52 6.60 4.04
N VAL A 268 18.01 5.39 3.91
CA VAL A 268 18.66 4.63 4.98
C VAL A 268 20.11 4.39 4.60
N ASP A 269 21.03 4.74 5.49
CA ASP A 269 22.45 4.38 5.42
C ASP A 269 22.72 3.15 6.30
N GLU A 270 22.60 1.97 5.70
CA GLU A 270 22.75 0.70 6.42
C GLU A 270 24.12 0.54 7.11
N SER A 271 25.16 1.29 6.69
CA SER A 271 26.48 1.26 7.35
C SER A 271 26.46 1.87 8.76
N LYS A 272 25.49 2.75 9.02
CA LYS A 272 25.28 3.42 10.31
C LYS A 272 24.23 2.74 11.18
N ARG A 273 23.60 1.67 10.68
CA ARG A 273 22.58 0.95 11.45
C ARG A 273 23.22 0.30 12.68
N ILE A 274 22.71 0.66 13.86
CA ILE A 274 23.09 0.03 15.11
C ILE A 274 22.64 -1.44 15.06
N LYS A 275 23.61 -2.35 14.94
CA LYS A 275 23.34 -3.78 15.06
C LYS A 275 23.04 -4.06 16.52
N VAL A 276 21.77 -4.29 16.84
CA VAL A 276 21.42 -4.95 18.09
C VAL A 276 21.91 -6.39 17.90
N GLU A 277 22.99 -6.79 18.58
CA GLU A 277 23.36 -8.20 18.68
C GLU A 277 22.11 -8.92 19.17
N LYS A 278 21.61 -9.86 18.37
CA LYS A 278 20.64 -10.83 18.88
C LYS A 278 21.43 -11.59 19.94
N GLU A 279 21.23 -11.23 21.21
CA GLU A 279 21.62 -12.13 22.29
C GLU A 279 21.01 -13.48 21.91
N ASP A 280 21.85 -14.49 21.81
CA ASP A 280 21.44 -15.89 21.65
C ASP A 280 20.22 -16.13 22.52
N GLU A 281 19.25 -16.89 22.00
CA GLU A 281 18.01 -17.24 22.69
C GLU A 281 18.27 -18.02 24.00
N GLY A 282 19.04 -17.40 24.89
CA GLY A 282 19.15 -17.73 26.28
C GLY A 282 17.92 -17.12 26.97
N TRP A 283 17.14 -17.95 27.60
CA TRP A 283 15.97 -17.64 28.43
C TRP A 283 16.27 -16.51 29.45
N GLY A 284 16.23 -15.26 29.02
CA GLY A 284 16.40 -14.08 29.87
C GLY A 284 15.08 -13.36 30.07
N LEU A 285 14.83 -12.91 31.31
CA LEU A 285 13.65 -12.18 31.79
C LEU A 285 13.23 -10.97 30.90
N MET A 286 14.10 -10.41 30.08
CA MET A 286 13.77 -9.31 29.14
C MET A 286 12.86 -9.72 27.97
N GLY A 287 12.87 -10.99 27.56
CA GLY A 287 11.94 -11.52 26.53
C GLY A 287 10.49 -11.56 27.01
N ALA A 288 10.26 -11.70 28.30
CA ALA A 288 8.94 -11.73 28.92
C ALA A 288 8.27 -10.34 28.96
N TYR A 289 9.06 -9.26 29.20
CA TYR A 289 8.54 -7.88 29.22
C TYR A 289 8.09 -7.39 27.85
N ARG A 290 8.69 -7.86 26.76
CA ARG A 290 8.25 -7.53 25.39
C ARG A 290 6.90 -8.19 25.02
N ARG A 291 6.54 -9.29 25.64
CA ARG A 291 5.23 -9.96 25.42
C ARG A 291 4.11 -9.41 26.26
N LEU A 292 4.40 -8.85 27.46
CA LEU A 292 3.39 -8.33 28.39
C LEU A 292 2.84 -6.95 28.02
N ASN A 293 3.49 -6.19 27.12
CA ASN A 293 3.01 -4.89 26.63
C ASN A 293 2.26 -4.95 25.29
N ILE A 294 1.80 -6.13 24.85
CA ILE A 294 1.15 -6.35 23.55
C ILE A 294 -0.29 -6.91 23.69
N GLU A 295 -0.88 -6.93 24.86
CA GLU A 295 -2.32 -7.19 25.01
C GLU A 295 -3.18 -5.92 25.00
#